data_8e0470c0d0cb676b7d6e831815a099bb
#
_entry.id   8e0470c0d0cb676b7d6e831815a099bb
#
_cell.length_a   1.000
_cell.length_b   1.000
_cell.length_c   1.000
_cell.angle_alpha   90.00
_cell.angle_beta   90.00
_cell.angle_gamma   90.00
#
_symmetry.space_group_name_H-M   'P 1'
#
loop_
_entity.id
_entity.type
_entity.pdbx_description
1 polymer ?
#
loop_
_entity_poly.entity_id
_entity_poly.type
_entity_poly.pdbx_seq_one_letter_code
_entity_poly.pdbx_strand_id
1 'polypeptide(L)'
;LFCLLWVTVLTLSFAVPVLADLSHRKTNLEVVIKDHAGQPLPDAFLTLKMKRHAFRFGTQIRDHLVAISEEEFQVLSAREKQALMDPATEELGLAAHTPSWQDAERYREVLWNNFNHAIPTNGMQWIQYNNRGPEIVDKVVNLLKTKQFTVKGHSVVWPRDRWPTPDQFRSSVNQINPSIFYHQLLSDRLQDSGILGRFSDLGVGPAITDWDVLNEPMNNSYYADVFVDAGFYSSNTETFADFFKRAKGVRPDATLSINEYGILNAPNDNNARAYRDFTADLLAAGAPIDVIGVQAHMSRGNVDKASMLRRINILAETGLDIEITEFDTRDDA
;
A
#
# COMPACT_ATOMS: atom_id res chain seq x y z
N LEU A 1 -48.67 -60.06 8.65
CA LEU A 1 -47.86 -59.32 7.70
C LEU A 1 -47.63 -57.89 8.28
N PHE A 2 -46.51 -57.69 8.97
CA PHE A 2 -46.15 -56.33 9.44
C PHE A 2 -45.28 -55.65 8.41
N CYS A 3 -45.77 -54.54 7.85
CA CYS A 3 -45.01 -53.64 6.95
C CYS A 3 -44.33 -52.57 7.82
N LEU A 4 -43.00 -52.66 7.95
CA LEU A 4 -42.18 -51.58 8.55
C LEU A 4 -42.01 -50.47 7.56
N LEU A 5 -42.59 -49.31 7.83
CA LEU A 5 -42.33 -48.06 7.07
C LEU A 5 -41.10 -47.42 7.65
N TRP A 6 -40.02 -47.31 6.84
CA TRP A 6 -38.85 -46.50 7.15
C TRP A 6 -39.12 -45.05 6.69
N VAL A 7 -39.26 -44.15 7.66
CA VAL A 7 -39.32 -42.70 7.38
C VAL A 7 -37.89 -42.17 7.48
N THR A 8 -37.29 -41.88 6.35
CA THR A 8 -36.00 -41.17 6.31
C THR A 8 -36.29 -39.68 6.48
N VAL A 9 -35.97 -39.11 7.64
CA VAL A 9 -36.04 -37.67 7.88
C VAL A 9 -34.76 -37.05 7.27
N LEU A 10 -34.89 -36.42 6.10
CA LEU A 10 -33.83 -35.61 5.50
C LEU A 10 -33.81 -34.27 6.23
N THR A 11 -32.91 -34.07 7.16
CA THR A 11 -32.65 -32.74 7.74
C THR A 11 -31.84 -31.94 6.76
N LEU A 12 -32.51 -31.08 5.98
CA LEU A 12 -31.86 -30.00 5.21
C LEU A 12 -31.39 -28.94 6.21
N SER A 13 -30.11 -28.99 6.54
CA SER A 13 -29.46 -27.89 7.24
C SER A 13 -29.30 -26.72 6.23
N PHE A 14 -30.22 -25.79 6.24
CA PHE A 14 -30.01 -24.49 5.60
C PHE A 14 -28.94 -23.74 6.40
N ALA A 15 -27.76 -23.61 5.83
CA ALA A 15 -26.79 -22.64 6.33
C ALA A 15 -27.42 -21.25 6.21
N VAL A 16 -27.93 -20.73 7.31
CA VAL A 16 -28.35 -19.32 7.37
C VAL A 16 -27.08 -18.51 7.15
N PRO A 17 -26.99 -17.66 6.13
CA PRO A 17 -25.84 -16.79 5.98
C PRO A 17 -25.76 -15.94 7.25
N VAL A 18 -24.67 -16.07 8.00
CA VAL A 18 -24.36 -15.17 9.09
C VAL A 18 -24.13 -13.81 8.45
N LEU A 19 -25.17 -12.98 8.43
CA LEU A 19 -25.04 -11.58 8.06
C LEU A 19 -24.07 -10.96 9.06
N ALA A 20 -22.95 -10.46 8.57
CA ALA A 20 -22.01 -9.75 9.42
C ALA A 20 -22.76 -8.60 10.14
N ASP A 21 -22.55 -8.50 11.45
CA ASP A 21 -23.10 -7.37 12.20
C ASP A 21 -22.44 -6.08 11.70
N LEU A 22 -23.22 -5.29 10.98
CA LEU A 22 -22.80 -4.00 10.45
C LEU A 22 -23.28 -2.82 11.30
N SER A 23 -23.75 -3.07 12.52
CA SER A 23 -24.27 -2.04 13.42
C SER A 23 -23.24 -0.92 13.67
N HIS A 24 -21.97 -1.30 13.79
CA HIS A 24 -20.83 -0.36 13.93
C HIS A 24 -20.62 0.55 12.70
N ARG A 25 -21.22 0.22 11.54
CA ARG A 25 -21.16 1.01 10.30
C ARG A 25 -22.40 1.88 10.10
N LYS A 26 -23.34 1.84 11.03
CA LYS A 26 -24.59 2.60 10.97
C LYS A 26 -24.50 3.76 11.94
N THR A 27 -24.96 4.92 11.51
CA THR A 27 -25.19 6.08 12.37
C THR A 27 -26.55 6.67 12.07
N ASN A 28 -27.14 7.31 13.07
CA ASN A 28 -28.38 8.06 12.87
C ASN A 28 -28.00 9.45 12.36
N LEU A 29 -28.58 9.84 11.24
CA LEU A 29 -28.48 11.19 10.71
C LEU A 29 -29.85 11.86 10.87
N GLU A 30 -29.93 12.89 11.69
CA GLU A 30 -31.09 13.75 11.79
C GLU A 30 -30.90 14.98 10.90
N VAL A 31 -31.81 15.20 9.97
CA VAL A 31 -31.79 16.36 9.08
C VAL A 31 -33.09 17.12 9.28
N VAL A 32 -32.99 18.31 9.82
CA VAL A 32 -34.16 19.20 10.01
C VAL A 32 -34.13 20.27 8.93
N ILE A 33 -35.10 20.21 8.01
CA ILE A 33 -35.28 21.23 6.97
C ILE A 33 -36.22 22.29 7.50
N LYS A 34 -35.78 23.54 7.41
CA LYS A 34 -36.55 24.71 7.90
C LYS A 34 -36.78 25.70 6.77
N ASP A 35 -37.88 26.45 6.84
CA ASP A 35 -38.12 27.60 5.98
C ASP A 35 -37.24 28.79 6.38
N HIS A 36 -37.41 29.92 5.64
CA HIS A 36 -36.68 31.16 5.92
C HIS A 36 -37.03 31.83 7.26
N ALA A 37 -38.19 31.45 7.87
CA ALA A 37 -38.58 31.88 9.20
C ALA A 37 -38.11 30.92 10.29
N GLY A 38 -37.35 29.89 9.96
CA GLY A 38 -36.80 28.90 10.88
C GLY A 38 -37.80 27.81 11.29
N GLN A 39 -38.97 27.71 10.65
CA GLN A 39 -39.98 26.69 10.97
C GLN A 39 -39.70 25.41 10.19
N PRO A 40 -39.91 24.21 10.79
CA PRO A 40 -39.75 22.94 10.09
C PRO A 40 -40.66 22.83 8.88
N LEU A 41 -40.17 22.30 7.76
CA LEU A 41 -40.90 21.98 6.55
C LEU A 41 -41.26 20.48 6.57
N PRO A 42 -42.50 20.10 6.90
CA PRO A 42 -42.88 18.70 7.13
C PRO A 42 -42.88 17.84 5.87
N ASP A 43 -43.07 18.43 4.68
CA ASP A 43 -43.18 17.70 3.42
C ASP A 43 -41.98 17.93 2.48
N ALA A 44 -40.82 18.25 3.04
CA ALA A 44 -39.64 18.49 2.24
C ALA A 44 -39.03 17.18 1.72
N PHE A 45 -38.73 17.13 0.42
CA PHE A 45 -37.96 16.03 -0.17
C PHE A 45 -36.45 16.22 0.05
N LEU A 46 -35.78 15.22 0.60
CA LEU A 46 -34.35 15.22 0.78
C LEU A 46 -33.72 14.08 -0.01
N THR A 47 -32.77 14.41 -0.89
CA THR A 47 -31.93 13.43 -1.56
C THR A 47 -30.52 13.46 -0.96
N LEU A 48 -30.13 12.37 -0.34
CA LEU A 48 -28.77 12.17 0.18
C LEU A 48 -27.94 11.43 -0.87
N LYS A 49 -26.84 12.04 -1.30
CA LYS A 49 -25.87 11.42 -2.19
C LYS A 49 -24.52 11.35 -1.50
N MET A 50 -24.04 10.15 -1.24
CA MET A 50 -22.67 9.95 -0.75
C MET A 50 -21.69 10.41 -1.83
N LYS A 51 -20.86 11.41 -1.52
CA LYS A 51 -19.86 11.94 -2.45
C LYS A 51 -18.55 11.18 -2.36
N ARG A 52 -18.20 10.69 -1.17
CA ARG A 52 -16.95 9.99 -0.91
C ARG A 52 -17.14 8.98 0.22
N HIS A 53 -16.56 7.80 0.06
CA HIS A 53 -16.47 6.80 1.12
C HIS A 53 -15.29 7.11 2.03
N ALA A 54 -15.48 6.99 3.36
CA ALA A 54 -14.37 7.20 4.31
C ALA A 54 -13.34 6.07 4.26
N PHE A 55 -13.78 4.84 3.96
CA PHE A 55 -12.89 3.71 3.75
C PHE A 55 -12.05 3.93 2.48
N ARG A 56 -10.75 3.64 2.56
CA ARG A 56 -9.83 3.76 1.44
C ARG A 56 -9.89 2.52 0.57
N PHE A 57 -10.50 2.65 -0.60
CA PHE A 57 -10.40 1.67 -1.68
C PHE A 57 -9.24 2.08 -2.55
N GLY A 58 -8.08 1.44 -2.34
CA GLY A 58 -6.84 1.78 -3.01
C GLY A 58 -6.50 0.88 -4.17
N THR A 59 -5.63 1.38 -5.04
CA THR A 59 -4.98 0.60 -6.08
C THR A 59 -3.58 1.13 -6.36
N GLN A 60 -2.70 0.23 -6.72
CA GLN A 60 -1.43 0.57 -7.34
C GLN A 60 -1.68 1.18 -8.73
N ILE A 61 -0.97 2.23 -9.08
CA ILE A 61 -1.14 2.91 -10.35
C ILE A 61 0.14 2.93 -11.17
N ARG A 62 -0.03 2.99 -12.50
CA ARG A 62 1.05 3.20 -13.45
C ARG A 62 1.28 4.70 -13.62
N ASP A 63 2.35 5.21 -13.02
CA ASP A 63 2.65 6.64 -12.97
C ASP A 63 2.57 7.30 -14.33
N HIS A 64 3.22 6.71 -15.32
CA HIS A 64 3.24 7.26 -16.69
C HIS A 64 1.86 7.24 -17.35
N LEU A 65 1.06 6.17 -17.22
CA LEU A 65 -0.29 6.13 -17.79
C LEU A 65 -1.24 7.14 -17.19
N VAL A 66 -1.03 7.48 -15.91
CA VAL A 66 -1.83 8.48 -15.23
C VAL A 66 -1.43 9.90 -15.66
N ALA A 67 -0.13 10.16 -15.80
CA ALA A 67 0.41 11.51 -15.95
C ALA A 67 0.66 11.95 -17.40
N ILE A 68 0.73 11.00 -18.36
CA ILE A 68 1.04 11.33 -19.76
C ILE A 68 -0.10 12.11 -20.42
N SER A 69 0.22 13.15 -21.19
CA SER A 69 -0.73 13.83 -22.07
C SER A 69 -0.95 13.06 -23.37
N GLU A 70 -2.00 13.42 -24.13
CA GLU A 70 -2.23 12.83 -25.43
C GLU A 70 -1.10 13.12 -26.41
N GLU A 71 -0.62 14.37 -26.43
CA GLU A 71 0.49 14.80 -27.28
C GLU A 71 1.77 14.01 -26.97
N GLU A 72 2.10 13.86 -25.69
CA GLU A 72 3.26 13.05 -25.24
C GLU A 72 3.07 11.58 -25.65
N PHE A 73 1.87 11.02 -25.52
CA PHE A 73 1.58 9.64 -25.88
C PHE A 73 1.70 9.38 -27.39
N GLN A 74 1.22 10.31 -28.23
CA GLN A 74 1.20 10.11 -29.69
C GLN A 74 2.59 10.03 -30.30
N VAL A 75 3.59 10.69 -29.70
CA VAL A 75 4.98 10.70 -30.18
C VAL A 75 5.79 9.48 -29.73
N LEU A 76 5.26 8.65 -28.80
CA LEU A 76 5.94 7.44 -28.34
C LEU A 76 5.98 6.36 -29.42
N SER A 77 7.11 5.66 -29.51
CA SER A 77 7.23 4.43 -30.27
C SER A 77 6.37 3.30 -29.68
N ALA A 78 6.08 2.25 -30.46
CA ALA A 78 5.34 1.08 -29.96
C ALA A 78 5.99 0.44 -28.73
N ARG A 79 7.33 0.38 -28.69
CA ARG A 79 8.08 -0.16 -27.53
C ARG A 79 7.92 0.71 -26.29
N GLU A 80 7.95 2.03 -26.45
CA GLU A 80 7.75 2.95 -25.32
C GLU A 80 6.32 2.88 -24.82
N LYS A 81 5.32 2.80 -25.69
CA LYS A 81 3.92 2.57 -25.32
C LYS A 81 3.72 1.27 -24.55
N GLN A 82 4.36 0.18 -24.97
CA GLN A 82 4.35 -1.09 -24.25
C GLN A 82 4.97 -0.95 -22.85
N ALA A 83 6.06 -0.20 -22.72
CA ALA A 83 6.71 0.06 -21.43
C ALA A 83 5.86 0.89 -20.45
N LEU A 84 4.82 1.60 -20.92
CA LEU A 84 3.84 2.25 -20.03
C LEU A 84 2.90 1.24 -19.38
N MET A 85 2.65 0.12 -20.04
CA MET A 85 1.89 -0.98 -19.48
C MET A 85 2.77 -1.76 -18.49
N ASP A 86 3.00 -2.86 -18.33
CA ASP A 86 3.86 -3.51 -17.33
C ASP A 86 4.81 -4.50 -17.98
N PRO A 87 6.08 -4.54 -17.55
CA PRO A 87 6.92 -5.69 -17.82
C PRO A 87 6.36 -7.02 -17.32
N ALA A 88 5.58 -7.02 -16.24
CA ALA A 88 4.91 -8.22 -15.72
C ALA A 88 3.84 -8.80 -16.67
N THR A 89 3.38 -8.06 -17.68
CA THR A 89 2.50 -8.63 -18.72
C THR A 89 3.20 -9.68 -19.55
N GLU A 90 4.52 -9.66 -19.67
CA GLU A 90 5.30 -10.71 -20.32
C GLU A 90 5.30 -12.01 -19.48
N GLU A 91 5.39 -11.89 -18.15
CA GLU A 91 5.34 -13.04 -17.24
C GLU A 91 3.95 -13.70 -17.18
N LEU A 92 2.88 -12.94 -17.47
CA LEU A 92 1.50 -13.42 -17.47
C LEU A 92 1.10 -14.08 -18.82
N GLY A 93 2.00 -14.14 -19.80
CA GLY A 93 1.70 -14.71 -21.12
C GLY A 93 0.62 -13.94 -21.91
N LEU A 94 0.25 -12.75 -21.45
CA LEU A 94 -0.62 -11.86 -22.21
C LEU A 94 0.16 -11.37 -23.43
N ALA A 95 -0.37 -11.61 -24.62
CA ALA A 95 0.22 -11.12 -25.86
C ALA A 95 0.53 -9.63 -25.71
N ALA A 96 1.75 -9.25 -26.04
CA ALA A 96 2.22 -7.87 -25.94
C ALA A 96 1.31 -6.95 -26.77
N HIS A 97 0.31 -6.38 -26.12
CA HIS A 97 -0.57 -5.40 -26.72
C HIS A 97 0.08 -4.03 -26.64
N THR A 98 0.24 -3.36 -27.78
CA THR A 98 0.65 -1.96 -27.79
C THR A 98 -0.57 -1.12 -27.43
N PRO A 99 -0.59 -0.44 -26.28
CA PRO A 99 -1.75 0.31 -25.84
C PRO A 99 -2.05 1.48 -26.80
N SER A 100 -3.33 1.72 -27.01
CA SER A 100 -3.83 2.92 -27.67
C SER A 100 -4.03 4.05 -26.67
N TRP A 101 -4.28 5.26 -27.17
CA TRP A 101 -4.68 6.37 -26.28
C TRP A 101 -5.99 6.07 -25.54
N GLN A 102 -6.94 5.41 -26.20
CA GLN A 102 -8.20 5.00 -25.62
C GLN A 102 -8.01 4.03 -24.44
N ASP A 103 -7.00 3.17 -24.50
CA ASP A 103 -6.67 2.29 -23.37
C ASP A 103 -6.17 3.12 -22.17
N ALA A 104 -5.35 4.13 -22.39
CA ALA A 104 -4.90 5.05 -21.33
C ALA A 104 -6.05 5.85 -20.72
N GLU A 105 -6.99 6.35 -21.57
CA GLU A 105 -8.21 7.03 -21.09
C GLU A 105 -9.10 6.08 -20.29
N ARG A 106 -9.30 4.85 -20.79
CA ARG A 106 -10.08 3.83 -20.09
C ARG A 106 -9.46 3.44 -18.75
N TYR A 107 -8.13 3.33 -18.69
CA TYR A 107 -7.42 3.09 -17.44
C TYR A 107 -7.73 4.18 -16.41
N ARG A 108 -7.63 5.46 -16.80
CA ARG A 108 -7.94 6.59 -15.93
C ARG A 108 -9.42 6.62 -15.52
N GLU A 109 -10.35 6.34 -16.45
CA GLU A 109 -11.77 6.28 -16.14
C GLU A 109 -12.08 5.23 -15.08
N VAL A 110 -11.50 4.03 -15.19
CA VAL A 110 -11.65 2.97 -14.18
C VAL A 110 -11.07 3.40 -12.84
N LEU A 111 -9.88 4.03 -12.86
CA LEU A 111 -9.25 4.55 -11.66
C LEU A 111 -10.15 5.57 -10.94
N TRP A 112 -10.62 6.58 -11.66
CA TRP A 112 -11.41 7.69 -11.06
C TRP A 112 -12.78 7.24 -10.55
N ASN A 113 -13.38 6.24 -11.16
CA ASN A 113 -14.73 5.79 -10.84
C ASN A 113 -14.79 4.76 -9.71
N ASN A 114 -13.71 4.01 -9.47
CA ASN A 114 -13.77 2.88 -8.56
C ASN A 114 -12.88 3.02 -7.32
N PHE A 115 -11.94 3.96 -7.31
CA PHE A 115 -10.96 4.10 -6.23
C PHE A 115 -10.97 5.52 -5.66
N ASN A 116 -10.46 5.65 -4.44
CA ASN A 116 -10.31 6.93 -3.74
C ASN A 116 -8.92 7.05 -3.05
N HIS A 117 -8.07 6.03 -3.22
CA HIS A 117 -6.71 5.95 -2.72
C HIS A 117 -5.81 5.36 -3.80
N ALA A 118 -4.57 5.84 -3.90
CA ALA A 118 -3.64 5.38 -4.92
C ALA A 118 -2.20 5.32 -4.39
N ILE A 119 -1.47 4.33 -4.90
CA ILE A 119 -0.05 4.13 -4.62
C ILE A 119 0.71 4.21 -5.96
N PRO A 120 1.56 5.23 -6.18
CA PRO A 120 2.49 5.25 -7.32
C PRO A 120 3.37 4.01 -7.30
N THR A 121 3.44 3.29 -8.41
CA THR A 121 4.06 1.95 -8.44
C THR A 121 5.54 2.01 -8.12
N ASN A 122 6.35 2.35 -9.08
CA ASN A 122 7.81 2.27 -8.96
C ASN A 122 8.49 3.64 -8.94
N GLY A 123 7.75 4.71 -9.20
CA GLY A 123 8.32 6.06 -9.32
C GLY A 123 8.96 6.58 -8.04
N MET A 124 8.50 6.09 -6.89
CA MET A 124 9.05 6.47 -5.59
C MET A 124 10.16 5.54 -5.08
N GLN A 125 10.42 4.42 -5.76
CA GLN A 125 11.50 3.52 -5.38
C GLN A 125 12.87 4.16 -5.63
N TRP A 126 13.85 3.92 -4.74
CA TRP A 126 15.08 4.70 -4.65
C TRP A 126 15.78 4.89 -6.00
N ILE A 127 16.15 3.80 -6.67
CA ILE A 127 16.87 3.88 -7.96
C ILE A 127 15.99 4.54 -9.05
N GLN A 128 14.68 4.29 -9.05
CA GLN A 128 13.78 4.85 -10.06
C GLN A 128 13.57 6.34 -9.86
N TYR A 129 13.40 6.74 -8.60
CA TYR A 129 13.26 8.15 -8.23
C TYR A 129 14.49 8.97 -8.62
N ASN A 130 15.69 8.42 -8.35
CA ASN A 130 16.94 9.08 -8.71
C ASN A 130 17.18 9.14 -10.23
N ASN A 131 16.82 8.05 -10.96
CA ASN A 131 17.09 7.97 -12.41
C ASN A 131 16.09 8.73 -13.27
N ARG A 132 14.82 8.81 -12.85
CA ARG A 132 13.73 9.43 -13.62
C ARG A 132 13.43 10.86 -13.21
N GLY A 133 13.97 11.28 -12.06
CA GLY A 133 13.62 12.54 -11.43
C GLY A 133 12.26 12.53 -10.74
N PRO A 134 12.03 13.48 -9.85
CA PRO A 134 10.79 13.60 -9.08
C PRO A 134 9.59 14.10 -9.89
N GLU A 135 9.80 14.68 -11.08
CA GLU A 135 8.80 15.45 -11.82
C GLU A 135 7.60 14.61 -12.22
N ILE A 136 7.82 13.35 -12.61
CA ILE A 136 6.73 12.46 -12.98
C ILE A 136 5.86 12.10 -11.76
N VAL A 137 6.49 11.90 -10.62
CA VAL A 137 5.79 11.61 -9.36
C VAL A 137 4.99 12.83 -8.91
N ASP A 138 5.56 14.04 -9.03
CA ASP A 138 4.87 15.30 -8.73
C ASP A 138 3.60 15.46 -9.59
N LYS A 139 3.73 15.26 -10.92
CA LYS A 139 2.59 15.31 -11.85
C LYS A 139 1.48 14.34 -11.42
N VAL A 140 1.84 13.09 -11.12
CA VAL A 140 0.91 12.04 -10.72
C VAL A 140 0.21 12.40 -9.41
N VAL A 141 0.96 12.76 -8.36
CA VAL A 141 0.39 13.08 -7.05
C VAL A 141 -0.49 14.32 -7.12
N ASN A 142 -0.08 15.36 -7.87
CA ASN A 142 -0.92 16.54 -8.09
C ASN A 142 -2.23 16.17 -8.78
N LEU A 143 -2.20 15.36 -9.83
CA LEU A 143 -3.41 14.92 -10.53
C LEU A 143 -4.33 14.10 -9.61
N LEU A 144 -3.79 13.16 -8.84
CA LEU A 144 -4.54 12.39 -7.85
C LEU A 144 -5.22 13.30 -6.83
N LYS A 145 -4.51 14.32 -6.33
CA LYS A 145 -5.09 15.28 -5.37
C LYS A 145 -6.21 16.13 -6.00
N THR A 146 -6.07 16.56 -7.26
CA THR A 146 -7.17 17.26 -7.96
C THR A 146 -8.42 16.38 -8.10
N LYS A 147 -8.23 15.06 -8.16
CA LYS A 147 -9.30 14.05 -8.15
C LYS A 147 -9.74 13.65 -6.74
N GLN A 148 -9.21 14.32 -5.71
CA GLN A 148 -9.51 14.06 -4.30
C GLN A 148 -9.09 12.67 -3.80
N PHE A 149 -8.09 12.06 -4.42
CA PHE A 149 -7.46 10.83 -3.92
C PHE A 149 -6.57 11.14 -2.72
N THR A 150 -6.53 10.20 -1.78
CA THR A 150 -5.41 10.09 -0.86
C THR A 150 -4.28 9.30 -1.55
N VAL A 151 -3.05 9.60 -1.19
CA VAL A 151 -1.87 8.96 -1.79
C VAL A 151 -0.99 8.39 -0.69
N LYS A 152 -0.49 7.17 -0.91
CA LYS A 152 0.52 6.55 -0.06
C LYS A 152 1.86 6.53 -0.78
N GLY A 153 2.90 6.94 -0.09
CA GLY A 153 4.28 6.82 -0.59
C GLY A 153 4.83 5.42 -0.36
N HIS A 154 5.28 4.76 -1.41
CA HIS A 154 5.80 3.40 -1.38
C HIS A 154 7.10 3.30 -2.16
N SER A 155 8.20 3.03 -1.50
CA SER A 155 8.47 2.99 -0.08
C SER A 155 9.67 3.89 0.24
N VAL A 156 9.81 4.32 1.49
CA VAL A 156 10.98 5.12 1.90
C VAL A 156 12.23 4.24 1.86
N VAL A 157 12.20 3.08 2.51
CA VAL A 157 13.29 2.11 2.56
C VAL A 157 12.79 0.72 2.21
N TRP A 158 13.42 0.09 1.24
CA TRP A 158 13.27 -1.34 0.94
C TRP A 158 14.67 -1.98 0.99
N PRO A 159 15.05 -2.61 2.10
CA PRO A 159 16.45 -2.92 2.41
C PRO A 159 16.96 -4.20 1.73
N ARG A 160 16.88 -4.26 0.39
CA ARG A 160 17.26 -5.39 -0.45
C ARG A 160 18.66 -5.20 -1.04
N ASP A 161 19.36 -6.30 -1.23
CA ASP A 161 20.64 -6.35 -1.97
C ASP A 161 20.43 -6.49 -3.49
N ARG A 162 19.46 -5.82 -4.01
CA ARG A 162 19.08 -5.79 -5.44
C ARG A 162 18.15 -4.61 -5.68
N TRP A 163 17.57 -4.50 -6.87
CA TRP A 163 16.54 -3.50 -7.09
C TRP A 163 15.54 -3.47 -5.91
N PRO A 164 15.16 -2.30 -5.36
CA PRO A 164 15.38 -0.94 -5.86
C PRO A 164 16.63 -0.23 -5.31
N THR A 165 17.56 -0.92 -4.68
CA THR A 165 18.81 -0.35 -4.20
C THR A 165 19.66 0.13 -5.38
N PRO A 166 20.24 1.35 -5.35
CA PRO A 166 21.16 1.80 -6.38
C PRO A 166 22.34 0.84 -6.55
N ASP A 167 22.74 0.62 -7.81
CA ASP A 167 23.71 -0.44 -8.16
C ASP A 167 25.03 -0.33 -7.40
N GLN A 168 25.51 0.90 -7.14
CA GLN A 168 26.76 1.14 -6.40
C GLN A 168 26.72 0.71 -4.93
N PHE A 169 25.53 0.41 -4.39
CA PHE A 169 25.33 -0.02 -3.00
C PHE A 169 24.91 -1.48 -2.87
N ARG A 170 25.01 -2.28 -3.93
CA ARG A 170 24.70 -3.72 -3.88
C ARG A 170 25.95 -4.53 -3.59
N SER A 171 25.80 -5.68 -2.94
CA SER A 171 26.92 -6.59 -2.60
C SER A 171 27.66 -7.11 -3.83
N SER A 172 27.03 -7.10 -4.99
CA SER A 172 27.66 -7.42 -6.27
C SER A 172 28.76 -6.44 -6.69
N VAL A 173 28.84 -5.27 -6.05
CA VAL A 173 29.93 -4.30 -6.23
C VAL A 173 31.05 -4.62 -5.25
N ASN A 174 32.25 -4.89 -5.76
CA ASN A 174 33.38 -5.45 -5.00
C ASN A 174 33.88 -4.62 -3.81
N GLN A 175 33.48 -3.36 -3.65
CA GLN A 175 33.82 -2.53 -2.50
C GLN A 175 32.73 -1.49 -2.23
N ILE A 176 31.75 -1.88 -1.43
CA ILE A 176 30.77 -0.93 -0.91
C ILE A 176 31.46 -0.11 0.18
N ASN A 177 31.33 1.22 0.11
CA ASN A 177 31.69 2.09 1.22
C ASN A 177 30.44 2.29 2.11
N PRO A 178 30.39 1.68 3.31
CA PRO A 178 29.20 1.76 4.16
C PRO A 178 28.87 3.19 4.59
N SER A 179 29.86 4.05 4.76
CA SER A 179 29.66 5.45 5.14
C SER A 179 29.01 6.24 4.01
N ILE A 180 29.43 6.05 2.78
CA ILE A 180 28.81 6.69 1.61
C ILE A 180 27.39 6.17 1.46
N PHE A 181 27.19 4.87 1.58
CA PHE A 181 25.86 4.25 1.49
C PHE A 181 24.91 4.82 2.54
N TYR A 182 25.34 4.85 3.80
CA TYR A 182 24.57 5.38 4.92
C TYR A 182 24.15 6.83 4.69
N HIS A 183 25.11 7.72 4.39
CA HIS A 183 24.82 9.13 4.20
C HIS A 183 23.96 9.39 2.97
N GLN A 184 24.14 8.62 1.89
CA GLN A 184 23.29 8.75 0.69
C GLN A 184 21.86 8.28 0.96
N LEU A 185 21.68 7.17 1.71
CA LEU A 185 20.34 6.72 2.13
C LEU A 185 19.64 7.82 2.95
N LEU A 186 20.33 8.41 3.91
CA LEU A 186 19.73 9.47 4.73
C LEU A 186 19.36 10.68 3.87
N SER A 187 20.27 11.17 3.03
CA SER A 187 20.06 12.33 2.17
C SER A 187 18.91 12.13 1.19
N ASP A 188 18.85 10.97 0.55
CA ASP A 188 17.86 10.72 -0.50
C ASP A 188 16.48 10.35 0.05
N ARG A 189 16.43 9.77 1.26
CA ARG A 189 15.20 9.11 1.74
C ARG A 189 14.69 9.63 3.07
N LEU A 190 15.55 9.90 4.04
CA LEU A 190 15.23 10.05 5.48
C LEU A 190 15.60 11.43 6.05
N GLN A 191 15.81 12.41 5.21
CA GLN A 191 16.07 13.83 5.58
C GLN A 191 15.14 14.76 4.82
N ASP A 192 15.12 16.04 5.19
CA ASP A 192 14.32 17.08 4.54
C ASP A 192 14.65 17.27 3.06
N SER A 193 15.90 17.00 2.67
CA SER A 193 16.33 17.02 1.27
C SER A 193 15.83 15.83 0.44
N GLY A 194 15.41 14.76 1.10
CA GLY A 194 14.99 13.50 0.49
C GLY A 194 13.52 13.48 0.11
N ILE A 195 13.07 12.27 -0.24
CA ILE A 195 11.70 12.06 -0.72
C ILE A 195 10.64 12.45 0.31
N LEU A 196 10.88 12.19 1.61
CA LEU A 196 9.95 12.52 2.67
C LEU A 196 9.74 14.04 2.79
N GLY A 197 10.81 14.82 2.79
CA GLY A 197 10.73 16.27 2.88
C GLY A 197 10.14 16.90 1.63
N ARG A 198 10.45 16.34 0.43
CA ARG A 198 9.87 16.84 -0.83
C ARG A 198 8.35 16.81 -0.83
N PHE A 199 7.75 15.73 -0.32
CA PHE A 199 6.30 15.55 -0.29
C PHE A 199 5.68 15.93 1.05
N SER A 200 6.30 16.86 1.78
CA SER A 200 5.74 17.51 2.97
C SER A 200 4.97 18.78 2.59
N ASP A 201 4.21 19.34 3.52
CA ASP A 201 3.52 20.62 3.32
C ASP A 201 4.50 21.80 3.11
N LEU A 202 5.75 21.66 3.58
CA LEU A 202 6.83 22.63 3.39
C LEU A 202 7.72 22.29 2.20
N GLY A 203 7.51 21.14 1.57
CA GLY A 203 8.28 20.66 0.43
C GLY A 203 7.83 21.27 -0.88
N VAL A 204 8.62 21.01 -1.93
CA VAL A 204 8.33 21.49 -3.29
C VAL A 204 7.32 20.62 -4.03
N GLY A 205 7.11 19.40 -3.56
CA GLY A 205 6.11 18.46 -4.09
C GLY A 205 4.78 18.54 -3.34
N PRO A 206 3.72 17.89 -3.86
CA PRO A 206 2.44 17.81 -3.18
C PRO A 206 2.55 16.92 -1.94
N ALA A 207 2.00 17.36 -0.80
CA ALA A 207 2.10 16.63 0.47
C ALA A 207 1.48 15.23 0.39
N ILE A 208 2.20 14.23 0.89
CA ILE A 208 1.76 12.85 1.09
C ILE A 208 1.84 12.54 2.58
N THR A 209 0.75 12.11 3.16
CA THR A 209 0.62 11.90 4.61
C THR A 209 0.69 10.45 5.06
N ASP A 210 0.76 9.51 4.14
CA ASP A 210 0.83 8.07 4.41
C ASP A 210 2.08 7.47 3.75
N TRP A 211 2.94 6.78 4.51
CA TRP A 211 4.20 6.27 4.02
C TRP A 211 4.52 4.87 4.52
N ASP A 212 4.84 3.97 3.59
CA ASP A 212 5.56 2.74 3.93
C ASP A 212 7.03 3.13 4.19
N VAL A 213 7.37 3.27 5.46
CA VAL A 213 8.74 3.62 5.85
C VAL A 213 9.68 2.46 5.60
N LEU A 214 9.25 1.26 5.96
CA LEU A 214 10.05 0.05 5.86
C LEU A 214 9.26 -1.06 5.15
N ASN A 215 9.74 -1.47 3.98
CA ASN A 215 9.12 -2.51 3.17
C ASN A 215 9.89 -3.82 3.25
N GLU A 216 9.20 -4.93 3.57
CA GLU A 216 9.71 -6.30 3.60
C GLU A 216 10.95 -6.55 4.48
N PRO A 217 11.04 -5.98 5.69
CA PRO A 217 12.26 -6.08 6.49
C PRO A 217 12.53 -7.46 7.07
N MET A 218 11.51 -8.30 7.24
CA MET A 218 11.69 -9.66 7.78
C MET A 218 12.48 -10.56 6.82
N ASN A 219 12.36 -10.28 5.53
CA ASN A 219 12.99 -11.05 4.47
C ASN A 219 14.18 -10.32 3.83
N ASN A 220 14.41 -9.07 4.21
CA ASN A 220 15.44 -8.22 3.64
C ASN A 220 16.06 -7.35 4.74
N SER A 221 17.26 -7.71 5.19
CA SER A 221 17.99 -6.99 6.24
C SER A 221 19.24 -6.26 5.72
N TYR A 222 19.51 -6.33 4.43
CA TYR A 222 20.79 -5.95 3.83
C TYR A 222 21.32 -4.58 4.29
N TYR A 223 20.49 -3.54 4.34
CA TYR A 223 20.95 -2.23 4.79
C TYR A 223 21.35 -2.24 6.27
N ALA A 224 20.54 -2.90 7.10
CA ALA A 224 20.84 -3.01 8.51
C ALA A 224 22.12 -3.84 8.75
N ASP A 225 22.29 -4.95 8.03
CA ASP A 225 23.49 -5.79 8.13
C ASP A 225 24.75 -4.98 7.79
N VAL A 226 24.75 -4.25 6.67
CA VAL A 226 25.89 -3.40 6.26
C VAL A 226 26.20 -2.32 7.32
N PHE A 227 25.18 -1.72 7.91
CA PHE A 227 25.36 -0.61 8.87
C PHE A 227 25.75 -1.11 10.25
N VAL A 228 25.29 -2.28 10.67
CA VAL A 228 25.72 -2.95 11.90
C VAL A 228 27.17 -3.42 11.78
N ASP A 229 27.54 -4.08 10.68
CA ASP A 229 28.91 -4.53 10.41
C ASP A 229 29.90 -3.37 10.35
N ALA A 230 29.45 -2.20 9.89
CA ALA A 230 30.26 -0.97 9.87
C ALA A 230 30.27 -0.23 11.22
N GLY A 231 29.54 -0.69 12.23
CA GLY A 231 29.52 -0.11 13.57
C GLY A 231 28.68 1.17 13.70
N PHE A 232 27.77 1.45 12.78
CA PHE A 232 26.83 2.58 12.89
C PHE A 232 25.72 2.29 13.90
N TYR A 233 25.32 1.04 14.05
CA TYR A 233 24.30 0.55 14.98
C TYR A 233 24.76 -0.74 15.66
N SER A 234 24.14 -1.07 16.78
CA SER A 234 24.43 -2.29 17.52
C SER A 234 23.59 -3.50 17.07
N SER A 235 22.49 -3.25 16.34
CA SER A 235 21.58 -4.31 15.84
C SER A 235 20.73 -3.83 14.68
N ASN A 236 20.16 -4.79 13.94
CA ASN A 236 19.19 -4.53 12.88
C ASN A 236 17.91 -3.83 13.43
N THR A 237 17.46 -4.24 14.61
CA THR A 237 16.32 -3.61 15.30
C THR A 237 16.57 -2.14 15.56
N GLU A 238 17.75 -1.78 16.06
CA GLU A 238 18.13 -0.39 16.29
C GLU A 238 18.18 0.40 14.97
N THR A 239 18.78 -0.18 13.93
CA THR A 239 18.85 0.43 12.60
C THR A 239 17.45 0.75 12.05
N PHE A 240 16.55 -0.23 12.05
CA PHE A 240 15.21 -0.04 11.52
C PHE A 240 14.37 0.89 12.38
N ALA A 241 14.53 0.85 13.70
CA ALA A 241 13.87 1.80 14.61
C ALA A 241 14.34 3.24 14.35
N ASP A 242 15.62 3.46 14.05
CA ASP A 242 16.15 4.78 13.72
C ASP A 242 15.58 5.32 12.40
N PHE A 243 15.36 4.45 11.39
CA PHE A 243 14.70 4.88 10.16
C PHE A 243 13.30 5.44 10.40
N PHE A 244 12.51 4.81 11.25
CA PHE A 244 11.20 5.34 11.67
C PHE A 244 11.31 6.65 12.45
N LYS A 245 12.26 6.76 13.38
CA LYS A 245 12.49 7.98 14.16
C LYS A 245 12.87 9.14 13.25
N ARG A 246 13.73 8.92 12.27
CA ARG A 246 14.09 9.94 11.26
C ARG A 246 12.91 10.31 10.40
N ALA A 247 12.18 9.32 9.89
CA ALA A 247 10.97 9.57 9.10
C ALA A 247 9.96 10.43 9.87
N LYS A 248 9.73 10.13 11.15
CA LYS A 248 8.83 10.93 12.01
C LYS A 248 9.38 12.32 12.31
N GLY A 249 10.70 12.47 12.43
CA GLY A 249 11.36 13.75 12.57
C GLY A 249 11.17 14.67 11.37
N VAL A 250 11.27 14.13 10.15
CA VAL A 250 11.01 14.85 8.89
C VAL A 250 9.51 15.06 8.67
N ARG A 251 8.69 14.07 9.04
CA ARG A 251 7.23 14.06 8.80
C ARG A 251 6.46 13.77 10.09
N PRO A 252 6.40 14.71 11.03
CA PRO A 252 5.65 14.55 12.27
C PRO A 252 4.14 14.37 12.05
N ASP A 253 3.62 14.89 10.93
CA ASP A 253 2.23 14.83 10.47
C ASP A 253 1.86 13.50 9.78
N ALA A 254 2.87 12.72 9.34
CA ALA A 254 2.60 11.53 8.54
C ALA A 254 2.26 10.29 9.37
N THR A 255 1.39 9.47 8.78
CA THR A 255 1.13 8.09 9.20
C THR A 255 2.25 7.20 8.64
N LEU A 256 2.95 6.51 9.51
CA LEU A 256 4.11 5.68 9.18
C LEU A 256 3.78 4.20 9.32
N SER A 257 3.99 3.44 8.27
CA SER A 257 3.72 2.01 8.24
C SER A 257 4.98 1.17 7.99
N ILE A 258 4.94 -0.04 8.55
CA ILE A 258 5.79 -1.17 8.17
C ILE A 258 4.97 -2.09 7.28
N ASN A 259 5.54 -2.68 6.22
CA ASN A 259 4.80 -3.49 5.25
C ASN A 259 5.51 -4.81 4.96
N GLU A 260 4.76 -5.94 4.95
CA GLU A 260 5.36 -7.26 4.76
C GLU A 260 4.45 -8.20 3.96
N TYR A 261 5.08 -9.13 3.22
CA TYR A 261 4.40 -10.17 2.45
C TYR A 261 4.41 -11.53 3.14
N GLY A 262 3.65 -12.48 2.57
CA GLY A 262 3.67 -13.87 3.05
C GLY A 262 2.99 -14.05 4.41
N ILE A 263 2.15 -13.12 4.84
CA ILE A 263 1.48 -13.15 6.14
C ILE A 263 0.15 -13.90 6.04
N LEU A 264 -0.79 -13.41 5.22
CA LEU A 264 -2.13 -14.00 5.13
C LEU A 264 -2.17 -15.30 4.34
N ASN A 265 -1.30 -15.48 3.35
CA ASN A 265 -1.21 -16.66 2.49
C ASN A 265 -0.22 -17.73 2.97
N ALA A 266 0.38 -17.56 4.15
CA ALA A 266 1.28 -18.55 4.74
C ALA A 266 0.58 -19.90 4.99
N PRO A 267 1.28 -21.04 5.04
CA PRO A 267 0.68 -22.34 5.32
C PRO A 267 0.21 -22.48 6.78
N ASN A 268 0.74 -21.66 7.68
CA ASN A 268 0.42 -21.64 9.12
C ASN A 268 0.53 -20.22 9.69
N ASP A 269 0.36 -20.06 11.00
CA ASP A 269 0.35 -18.76 11.66
C ASP A 269 1.74 -18.24 12.07
N ASN A 270 2.83 -18.97 11.76
CA ASN A 270 4.17 -18.61 12.23
C ASN A 270 4.63 -17.28 11.68
N ASN A 271 4.37 -16.99 10.39
CA ASN A 271 4.75 -15.71 9.80
C ASN A 271 4.00 -14.52 10.45
N ALA A 272 2.71 -14.69 10.76
CA ALA A 272 1.94 -13.66 11.44
C ALA A 272 2.49 -13.41 12.87
N ARG A 273 2.85 -14.46 13.61
CA ARG A 273 3.48 -14.33 14.92
C ARG A 273 4.87 -13.67 14.84
N ALA A 274 5.69 -14.12 13.91
CA ALA A 274 7.02 -13.54 13.71
C ALA A 274 6.94 -12.07 13.31
N TYR A 275 5.98 -11.68 12.47
CA TYR A 275 5.79 -10.28 12.08
C TYR A 275 5.27 -9.42 13.22
N ARG A 276 4.34 -9.95 14.03
CA ARG A 276 3.90 -9.30 15.26
C ARG A 276 5.09 -9.06 16.20
N ASP A 277 5.90 -10.10 16.47
CA ASP A 277 7.03 -10.04 17.40
C ASP A 277 8.10 -9.07 16.89
N PHE A 278 8.43 -9.14 15.60
CA PHE A 278 9.36 -8.21 14.96
C PHE A 278 8.88 -6.73 15.09
N THR A 279 7.60 -6.50 14.86
CA THR A 279 7.01 -5.16 15.01
C THR A 279 7.04 -4.71 16.46
N ALA A 280 6.74 -5.62 17.41
CA ALA A 280 6.82 -5.33 18.84
C ALA A 280 8.24 -4.95 19.30
N ASP A 281 9.27 -5.64 18.77
CA ASP A 281 10.68 -5.31 19.05
C ASP A 281 11.05 -3.91 18.54
N LEU A 282 10.56 -3.53 17.36
CA LEU A 282 10.76 -2.17 16.82
C LEU A 282 10.07 -1.11 17.68
N LEU A 283 8.82 -1.37 18.11
CA LEU A 283 8.09 -0.47 19.02
C LEU A 283 8.81 -0.34 20.36
N ALA A 284 9.32 -1.45 20.93
CA ALA A 284 10.11 -1.45 22.15
C ALA A 284 11.43 -0.66 22.00
N ALA A 285 12.03 -0.67 20.80
CA ALA A 285 13.19 0.17 20.45
C ALA A 285 12.81 1.64 20.18
N GLY A 286 11.53 1.99 20.31
CA GLY A 286 11.01 3.35 20.18
C GLY A 286 10.75 3.80 18.74
N ALA A 287 10.52 2.86 17.81
CA ALA A 287 10.07 3.19 16.46
C ALA A 287 8.62 3.73 16.48
N PRO A 288 8.36 4.93 15.98
CA PRO A 288 7.01 5.49 15.90
C PRO A 288 6.24 4.91 14.71
N ILE A 289 5.82 3.64 14.84
CA ILE A 289 5.02 2.95 13.85
C ILE A 289 3.55 3.20 14.14
N ASP A 290 2.79 3.66 13.18
CA ASP A 290 1.36 3.93 13.31
C ASP A 290 0.51 2.77 12.76
N VAL A 291 0.99 2.08 11.70
CA VAL A 291 0.24 1.06 10.96
C VAL A 291 1.11 -0.16 10.67
N ILE A 292 0.53 -1.34 10.81
CA ILE A 292 1.09 -2.60 10.33
C ILE A 292 0.45 -2.97 8.99
N GLY A 293 1.23 -2.92 7.92
CA GLY A 293 0.80 -3.24 6.56
C GLY A 293 0.97 -4.72 6.23
N VAL A 294 0.01 -5.27 5.53
CA VAL A 294 0.01 -6.65 5.06
C VAL A 294 -0.25 -6.65 3.56
N GLN A 295 0.74 -7.08 2.76
CA GLN A 295 0.63 -7.04 1.30
C GLN A 295 -0.53 -7.89 0.77
N ALA A 296 -0.75 -9.06 1.36
CA ALA A 296 -1.85 -9.95 0.99
C ALA A 296 -1.81 -10.43 -0.48
N HIS A 297 -0.63 -10.73 -1.01
CA HIS A 297 -0.48 -11.44 -2.28
C HIS A 297 -1.02 -12.88 -2.14
N MET A 298 -2.20 -13.14 -2.69
CA MET A 298 -2.92 -14.40 -2.50
C MET A 298 -2.66 -15.42 -3.63
N SER A 299 -1.61 -15.24 -4.40
CA SER A 299 -1.29 -16.01 -5.61
C SER A 299 -0.94 -17.49 -5.38
N ARG A 300 -0.90 -17.96 -4.13
CA ARG A 300 -0.59 -19.36 -3.81
C ARG A 300 -1.47 -19.88 -2.69
N GLY A 301 -2.34 -20.81 -3.05
CA GLY A 301 -3.08 -21.64 -2.09
C GLY A 301 -4.40 -21.02 -1.61
N ASN A 302 -5.36 -21.92 -1.37
CA ASN A 302 -6.64 -21.59 -0.77
C ASN A 302 -6.46 -21.30 0.73
N VAL A 303 -6.41 -20.04 1.10
CA VAL A 303 -6.44 -19.62 2.49
C VAL A 303 -7.89 -19.36 2.89
N ASP A 304 -8.39 -20.14 3.84
CA ASP A 304 -9.76 -19.95 4.32
C ASP A 304 -9.90 -18.68 5.17
N LYS A 305 -11.10 -18.13 5.18
CA LYS A 305 -11.45 -16.93 5.93
C LYS A 305 -11.07 -16.99 7.41
N ALA A 306 -11.25 -18.14 8.05
CA ALA A 306 -10.95 -18.29 9.48
C ALA A 306 -9.44 -18.15 9.75
N SER A 307 -8.61 -18.72 8.89
CA SER A 307 -7.15 -18.56 8.95
C SER A 307 -6.71 -17.10 8.73
N MET A 308 -7.29 -16.41 7.76
CA MET A 308 -7.00 -14.97 7.55
C MET A 308 -7.38 -14.15 8.79
N LEU A 309 -8.60 -14.32 9.31
CA LEU A 309 -9.06 -13.59 10.49
C LEU A 309 -8.19 -13.89 11.72
N ARG A 310 -7.79 -15.14 11.93
CA ARG A 310 -6.91 -15.51 13.03
C ARG A 310 -5.55 -14.80 12.92
N ARG A 311 -4.96 -14.72 11.72
CA ARG A 311 -3.69 -14.02 11.47
C ARG A 311 -3.83 -12.51 11.65
N ILE A 312 -4.91 -11.91 11.18
CA ILE A 312 -5.22 -10.50 11.45
C ILE A 312 -5.33 -10.25 12.95
N ASN A 313 -6.00 -11.14 13.70
CA ASN A 313 -6.10 -11.01 15.16
C ASN A 313 -4.73 -11.13 15.86
N ILE A 314 -3.84 -11.99 15.37
CA ILE A 314 -2.45 -12.06 15.88
C ILE A 314 -1.75 -10.71 15.67
N LEU A 315 -1.87 -10.09 14.51
CA LEU A 315 -1.27 -8.78 14.25
C LEU A 315 -1.90 -7.68 15.10
N ALA A 316 -3.21 -7.75 15.36
CA ALA A 316 -3.92 -6.79 16.21
C ALA A 316 -3.40 -6.75 17.67
N GLU A 317 -2.67 -7.80 18.12
CA GLU A 317 -2.01 -7.81 19.42
C GLU A 317 -0.93 -6.71 19.57
N THR A 318 -0.43 -6.16 18.45
CA THR A 318 0.49 -4.99 18.46
C THR A 318 -0.18 -3.72 18.92
N GLY A 319 -1.51 -3.63 18.88
CA GLY A 319 -2.28 -2.40 19.14
C GLY A 319 -2.26 -1.38 18.01
N LEU A 320 -1.62 -1.69 16.87
CA LEU A 320 -1.57 -0.82 15.70
C LEU A 320 -2.78 -1.01 14.79
N ASP A 321 -3.09 0.01 14.01
CA ASP A 321 -4.00 -0.12 12.88
C ASP A 321 -3.44 -1.11 11.85
N ILE A 322 -4.33 -1.87 11.18
CA ILE A 322 -3.94 -2.86 10.17
C ILE A 322 -4.43 -2.40 8.80
N GLU A 323 -3.54 -2.41 7.82
CA GLU A 323 -3.84 -2.08 6.43
C GLU A 323 -3.52 -3.27 5.50
N ILE A 324 -4.44 -3.59 4.59
CA ILE A 324 -4.18 -4.50 3.48
C ILE A 324 -3.67 -3.65 2.32
N THR A 325 -2.40 -3.82 1.95
CA THR A 325 -1.66 -2.85 1.14
C THR A 325 -1.56 -3.19 -0.33
N GLU A 326 -1.53 -4.49 -0.69
CA GLU A 326 -1.17 -4.93 -2.05
C GLU A 326 -2.01 -6.15 -2.49
N PHE A 327 -3.26 -6.25 -1.99
CA PHE A 327 -4.09 -7.42 -2.27
C PHE A 327 -4.16 -7.72 -3.76
N ASP A 328 -3.72 -8.91 -4.13
CA ASP A 328 -3.92 -9.49 -5.45
C ASP A 328 -4.36 -10.96 -5.34
N THR A 329 -4.96 -11.45 -6.41
CA THR A 329 -5.24 -12.87 -6.60
C THR A 329 -5.01 -13.23 -8.05
N ARG A 330 -4.40 -14.39 -8.28
CA ARG A 330 -4.33 -14.97 -9.62
C ARG A 330 -5.43 -16.00 -9.74
N ASP A 331 -6.20 -15.90 -10.80
CA ASP A 331 -7.11 -16.96 -11.22
C ASP A 331 -6.31 -17.91 -12.11
N ASP A 332 -5.93 -19.07 -11.57
CA ASP A 332 -5.24 -20.14 -12.32
C ASP A 332 -6.26 -21.05 -13.03
N ALA A 333 -7.45 -20.52 -13.41
CA ALA A 333 -8.51 -21.25 -14.07
C ALA A 333 -8.17 -21.59 -15.54
#